data_4e71982b14e386c2dc60aaadd5362533
#
_entry.id   4e71982b14e386c2dc60aaadd5362533
#
_cell.length_a   1.000
_cell.length_b   1.000
_cell.length_c   1.000
_cell.angle_alpha   90.00
_cell.angle_beta   90.00
_cell.angle_gamma   90.00
#
_symmetry.space_group_name_H-M   'P 1'
#
loop_
_entity.id
_entity.type
_entity.pdbx_description
1 polymer ?
#
loop_
_entity_poly.entity_id
_entity_poly.type
_entity_poly.pdbx_seq_one_letter_code
_entity_poly.pdbx_strand_id
1 'polypeptide(L)'
;MNPDNGVGSIARQFQISGEFQGAAPYGSGHINDTYRVVMGDAGRTAPFILQRINTAIFTNPVALMENVQRVTTHLATRVAEQPDRGRRVLTLIPASDGRAWHVDKNGGHWRAYSFIDRARSYDSVERPEQALQAARAFGMFQKLLADIPAPRLHDTIPDFHHTPKRFAALERAIAADVANRAVLAKPEIEFALSRRSMTSVLLDAGLPERVTHNDTKFNNVLLDDETGEGICVIDLDTVMPGLAAYDFGDMVRTTTSTAQEDERDLSKVTMQFAMFEALVRGYLETAGGFLTKEEKKVLAFSGKLITFEIGIRFLTDFLSGDVYFKVHREGHNLDRCRTQFKLVESIEQQEERMNRLVESLG
;
A
#
# COMPACT_ATOMS: atom_id res chain seq x y z
N MET A 1 6.23 -25.91 19.51
CA MET A 1 6.82 -24.76 20.16
C MET A 1 5.68 -23.92 20.72
N ASN A 2 5.80 -23.50 21.97
CA ASN A 2 4.74 -22.76 22.67
C ASN A 2 4.51 -21.43 21.95
N PRO A 3 3.27 -21.03 21.55
CA PRO A 3 3.02 -19.81 20.80
C PRO A 3 3.27 -18.50 21.60
N ASP A 4 3.71 -18.62 22.83
CA ASP A 4 4.04 -17.50 23.73
C ASP A 4 5.50 -16.99 23.54
N ASN A 5 5.98 -16.92 22.30
CA ASN A 5 7.33 -16.42 21.92
C ASN A 5 7.62 -14.98 22.37
N GLY A 6 7.30 -14.61 23.59
CA GLY A 6 7.49 -13.26 24.14
C GLY A 6 6.39 -12.27 23.75
N VAL A 7 5.43 -12.62 22.86
CA VAL A 7 4.33 -11.75 22.43
C VAL A 7 3.46 -11.32 23.62
N GLY A 8 3.15 -12.24 24.55
CA GLY A 8 2.39 -11.91 25.75
C GLY A 8 3.10 -10.91 26.66
N SER A 9 4.44 -10.98 26.75
CA SER A 9 5.21 -10.02 27.53
C SER A 9 5.21 -8.62 26.91
N ILE A 10 5.22 -8.55 25.58
CA ILE A 10 5.11 -7.30 24.83
C ILE A 10 3.70 -6.73 24.92
N ALA A 11 2.65 -7.57 24.81
CA ALA A 11 1.26 -7.15 24.93
C ALA A 11 0.98 -6.40 26.25
N ARG A 12 1.57 -6.87 27.36
CA ARG A 12 1.47 -6.22 28.68
C ARG A 12 2.18 -4.86 28.79
N GLN A 13 2.95 -4.47 27.77
CA GLN A 13 3.58 -3.14 27.73
C GLN A 13 2.64 -2.06 27.14
N PHE A 14 1.42 -2.43 26.78
CA PHE A 14 0.41 -1.50 26.27
C PHE A 14 -0.73 -1.31 27.28
N GLN A 15 -1.41 -0.17 27.20
CA GLN A 15 -2.52 0.20 28.10
C GLN A 15 -3.80 -0.60 27.73
N ILE A 16 -3.74 -1.91 27.95
CA ILE A 16 -4.83 -2.85 27.68
C ILE A 16 -5.11 -3.59 28.98
N SER A 17 -6.38 -3.56 29.41
CA SER A 17 -6.81 -4.24 30.63
C SER A 17 -6.96 -5.75 30.42
N GLY A 18 -6.76 -6.52 31.50
CA GLY A 18 -6.98 -7.96 31.56
C GLY A 18 -5.70 -8.79 31.38
N GLU A 19 -5.85 -10.09 31.56
CA GLU A 19 -4.76 -11.07 31.42
C GLU A 19 -4.61 -11.52 29.96
N PHE A 20 -3.37 -11.86 29.60
CA PHE A 20 -3.09 -12.42 28.28
C PHE A 20 -3.72 -13.80 28.12
N GLN A 21 -4.60 -13.95 27.11
CA GLN A 21 -5.30 -15.19 26.80
C GLN A 21 -4.68 -15.95 25.63
N GLY A 22 -4.02 -15.22 24.71
CA GLY A 22 -3.37 -15.83 23.55
C GLY A 22 -3.06 -14.83 22.45
N ALA A 23 -2.23 -15.31 21.50
CA ALA A 23 -1.88 -14.56 20.29
C ALA A 23 -1.79 -15.52 19.10
N ALA A 24 -2.17 -15.04 17.93
CA ALA A 24 -1.99 -15.77 16.67
C ALA A 24 -1.50 -14.80 15.58
N PRO A 25 -0.67 -15.24 14.62
CA PRO A 25 -0.36 -14.48 13.43
C PRO A 25 -1.64 -14.03 12.74
N TYR A 26 -1.66 -12.81 12.21
CA TYR A 26 -2.87 -12.21 11.64
C TYR A 26 -2.57 -11.43 10.36
N GLY A 27 -3.42 -11.62 9.34
CA GLY A 27 -3.31 -10.96 8.04
C GLY A 27 -2.31 -11.64 7.10
N SER A 28 -2.28 -11.18 5.86
CA SER A 28 -1.42 -11.66 4.77
C SER A 28 -0.20 -10.77 4.52
N GLY A 29 0.00 -9.72 5.33
CA GLY A 29 1.13 -8.79 5.20
C GLY A 29 2.49 -9.48 5.38
N HIS A 30 3.49 -9.09 4.55
CA HIS A 30 4.79 -9.77 4.50
C HIS A 30 5.95 -8.96 5.09
N ILE A 31 5.71 -7.70 5.47
CA ILE A 31 6.75 -6.79 5.95
C ILE A 31 6.88 -6.86 7.47
N ASN A 32 5.82 -6.52 8.18
CA ASN A 32 5.76 -6.53 9.63
C ASN A 32 5.30 -7.87 10.19
N ASP A 33 5.75 -8.22 11.40
CA ASP A 33 5.16 -9.34 12.13
C ASP A 33 3.87 -8.86 12.81
N THR A 34 2.73 -9.38 12.38
CA THR A 34 1.41 -8.96 12.87
C THR A 34 0.72 -10.08 13.63
N TYR A 35 0.17 -9.76 14.80
CA TYR A 35 -0.52 -10.70 15.67
C TYR A 35 -1.89 -10.15 16.07
N ARG A 36 -2.90 -11.01 16.04
CA ARG A 36 -4.16 -10.80 16.77
C ARG A 36 -3.97 -11.32 18.19
N VAL A 37 -3.99 -10.43 19.15
CA VAL A 37 -3.80 -10.74 20.57
C VAL A 37 -5.14 -10.61 21.28
N VAL A 38 -5.40 -11.48 22.23
CA VAL A 38 -6.59 -11.45 23.08
C VAL A 38 -6.18 -11.25 24.53
N MET A 39 -6.70 -10.18 25.13
CA MET A 39 -6.63 -9.91 26.56
C MET A 39 -8.03 -10.04 27.17
N GLY A 40 -8.12 -10.38 28.44
CA GLY A 40 -9.44 -10.45 29.06
C GLY A 40 -9.44 -10.85 30.53
N ASP A 41 -10.54 -10.48 31.21
CA ASP A 41 -10.83 -10.82 32.60
C ASP A 41 -12.27 -11.33 32.72
N ALA A 42 -12.50 -12.32 33.59
CA ALA A 42 -13.83 -12.75 34.08
C ALA A 42 -14.93 -12.83 32.99
N GLY A 43 -14.58 -13.42 31.82
CA GLY A 43 -15.57 -13.65 30.74
C GLY A 43 -15.72 -12.51 29.74
N ARG A 44 -14.96 -11.42 29.86
CA ARG A 44 -14.87 -10.36 28.84
C ARG A 44 -13.48 -10.41 28.18
N THR A 45 -13.46 -10.65 26.88
CA THR A 45 -12.23 -10.64 26.09
C THR A 45 -12.27 -9.53 25.05
N ALA A 46 -11.15 -8.85 24.87
CA ALA A 46 -10.99 -7.82 23.85
C ALA A 46 -9.80 -8.16 22.96
N PRO A 47 -10.01 -8.37 21.66
CA PRO A 47 -8.92 -8.54 20.71
C PRO A 47 -8.30 -7.18 20.38
N PHE A 48 -6.99 -7.20 20.04
CA PHE A 48 -6.29 -6.07 19.46
C PHE A 48 -5.21 -6.57 18.49
N ILE A 49 -4.68 -5.67 17.67
CA ILE A 49 -3.59 -5.95 16.75
C ILE A 49 -2.29 -5.48 17.37
N LEU A 50 -1.32 -6.39 17.47
CA LEU A 50 0.05 -6.08 17.88
C LEU A 50 0.97 -6.30 16.69
N GLN A 51 1.80 -5.30 16.38
CA GLN A 51 2.72 -5.38 15.26
C GLN A 51 4.16 -5.07 15.69
N ARG A 52 5.09 -5.87 15.19
CA ARG A 52 6.53 -5.58 15.23
C ARG A 52 6.94 -4.94 13.91
N ILE A 53 7.48 -3.73 13.99
CA ILE A 53 7.95 -2.98 12.82
C ILE A 53 9.23 -3.59 12.28
N ASN A 54 9.27 -3.82 10.97
CA ASN A 54 10.47 -4.31 10.28
C ASN A 54 11.47 -3.16 10.06
N THR A 55 12.43 -3.04 10.98
CA THR A 55 13.44 -1.97 10.94
C THR A 55 14.51 -2.15 9.87
N ALA A 56 14.56 -3.31 9.19
CA ALA A 56 15.42 -3.47 8.03
C ALA A 56 14.87 -2.72 6.79
N ILE A 57 13.55 -2.56 6.71
CA ILE A 57 12.88 -1.79 5.65
C ILE A 57 12.65 -0.35 6.13
N PHE A 58 12.06 -0.17 7.30
CA PHE A 58 11.80 1.13 7.91
C PHE A 58 12.94 1.51 8.85
N THR A 59 14.01 2.03 8.29
CA THR A 59 15.27 2.30 9.00
C THR A 59 15.16 3.41 10.07
N ASN A 60 14.10 4.22 10.01
CA ASN A 60 13.76 5.21 11.04
C ASN A 60 12.35 4.94 11.61
N PRO A 61 12.19 3.94 12.51
CA PRO A 61 10.88 3.59 13.07
C PRO A 61 10.28 4.69 13.96
N VAL A 62 11.07 5.61 14.48
CA VAL A 62 10.57 6.77 15.23
C VAL A 62 9.84 7.72 14.31
N ALA A 63 10.45 8.14 13.19
CA ALA A 63 9.82 9.02 12.20
C ALA A 63 8.56 8.37 11.59
N LEU A 64 8.60 7.05 11.34
CA LEU A 64 7.42 6.30 10.90
C LEU A 64 6.29 6.40 11.93
N MET A 65 6.57 6.16 13.22
CA MET A 65 5.54 6.20 14.25
C MET A 65 5.02 7.60 14.53
N GLU A 66 5.83 8.64 14.36
CA GLU A 66 5.38 10.04 14.39
C GLU A 66 4.38 10.31 13.26
N ASN A 67 4.64 9.85 12.04
CA ASN A 67 3.66 9.93 10.94
C ASN A 67 2.36 9.21 11.28
N VAL A 68 2.46 7.94 11.69
CA VAL A 68 1.29 7.11 12.02
C VAL A 68 0.46 7.76 13.12
N GLN A 69 1.09 8.26 14.19
CA GLN A 69 0.39 8.92 15.28
C GLN A 69 -0.31 10.21 14.83
N ARG A 70 0.36 11.04 14.03
CA ARG A 70 -0.23 12.28 13.51
C ARG A 70 -1.40 12.01 12.56
N VAL A 71 -1.22 11.07 11.65
CA VAL A 71 -2.27 10.65 10.69
C VAL A 71 -3.48 10.10 11.41
N THR A 72 -3.32 9.13 12.32
CA THR A 72 -4.44 8.52 13.05
C THR A 72 -5.15 9.53 13.95
N THR A 73 -4.41 10.41 14.63
CA THR A 73 -4.98 11.47 15.46
C THR A 73 -5.79 12.46 14.62
N HIS A 74 -5.24 12.91 13.49
CA HIS A 74 -5.96 13.83 12.60
C HIS A 74 -7.21 13.20 12.03
N LEU A 75 -7.14 11.99 11.50
CA LEU A 75 -8.29 11.26 10.97
C LEU A 75 -9.37 11.07 12.04
N ALA A 76 -8.99 10.73 13.27
CA ALA A 76 -9.94 10.57 14.37
C ALA A 76 -10.76 11.86 14.65
N THR A 77 -10.13 13.04 14.54
CA THR A 77 -10.85 14.31 14.67
C THR A 77 -11.81 14.56 13.51
N ARG A 78 -11.45 14.14 12.29
CA ARG A 78 -12.26 14.33 11.09
C ARG A 78 -13.49 13.42 11.02
N VAL A 79 -13.45 12.27 11.67
CA VAL A 79 -14.58 11.34 11.73
C VAL A 79 -15.33 11.37 13.08
N ALA A 80 -15.02 12.31 13.97
CA ALA A 80 -15.52 12.35 15.35
C ALA A 80 -17.05 12.32 15.47
N GLU A 81 -17.75 12.94 14.51
CA GLU A 81 -19.22 12.99 14.49
C GLU A 81 -19.87 11.76 13.83
N GLN A 82 -19.08 10.84 13.25
CA GLN A 82 -19.63 9.65 12.62
C GLN A 82 -20.04 8.61 13.68
N PRO A 83 -21.21 7.95 13.53
CA PRO A 83 -21.71 7.02 14.54
C PRO A 83 -20.82 5.81 14.78
N ASP A 84 -20.10 5.36 13.75
CA ASP A 84 -19.18 4.20 13.76
C ASP A 84 -17.71 4.61 13.72
N ARG A 85 -17.37 5.81 14.18
CA ARG A 85 -16.03 6.42 14.15
C ARG A 85 -14.89 5.49 14.58
N GLY A 86 -15.12 4.63 15.57
CA GLY A 86 -14.13 3.66 16.07
C GLY A 86 -13.77 2.56 15.07
N ARG A 87 -14.53 2.44 13.97
CA ARG A 87 -14.26 1.49 12.88
C ARG A 87 -13.72 2.17 11.61
N ARG A 88 -13.77 3.52 11.55
CA ARG A 88 -13.41 4.32 10.37
C ARG A 88 -11.93 4.66 10.28
N VAL A 89 -11.21 4.57 11.39
CA VAL A 89 -9.77 4.87 11.46
C VAL A 89 -9.07 3.91 12.40
N LEU A 90 -7.80 3.63 12.12
CA LEU A 90 -6.94 2.90 13.06
C LEU A 90 -6.74 3.72 14.33
N THR A 91 -6.95 3.10 15.48
CA THR A 91 -6.73 3.71 16.79
C THR A 91 -5.53 3.06 17.47
N LEU A 92 -4.46 3.84 17.66
CA LEU A 92 -3.29 3.41 18.41
C LEU A 92 -3.64 3.22 19.89
N ILE A 93 -3.16 2.14 20.47
CA ILE A 93 -3.22 1.89 21.91
C ILE A 93 -1.86 2.32 22.48
N PRO A 94 -1.81 3.28 23.42
CA PRO A 94 -0.55 3.74 24.00
C PRO A 94 0.19 2.63 24.75
N ALA A 95 1.50 2.68 24.73
CA ALA A 95 2.33 1.91 25.63
C ALA A 95 2.14 2.37 27.08
N SER A 96 2.59 1.59 28.06
CA SER A 96 2.44 1.87 29.50
C SER A 96 3.11 3.18 29.93
N ASP A 97 4.13 3.62 29.18
CA ASP A 97 4.81 4.92 29.38
C ASP A 97 4.12 6.10 28.65
N GLY A 98 2.99 5.86 28.00
CA GLY A 98 2.21 6.86 27.26
C GLY A 98 2.64 7.11 25.82
N ARG A 99 3.73 6.51 25.34
CA ARG A 99 4.18 6.62 23.95
C ARG A 99 3.28 5.82 23.01
N ALA A 100 3.26 6.18 21.74
CA ALA A 100 2.49 5.48 20.70
C ALA A 100 3.08 4.11 20.28
N TRP A 101 4.26 3.76 20.80
CA TRP A 101 4.96 2.49 20.54
C TRP A 101 5.83 2.08 21.69
N HIS A 102 6.19 0.80 21.76
CA HIS A 102 7.11 0.25 22.75
C HIS A 102 8.39 -0.25 22.07
N VAL A 103 9.54 -0.08 22.73
CA VAL A 103 10.82 -0.66 22.29
C VAL A 103 11.19 -1.78 23.26
N ASP A 104 11.31 -3.00 22.75
CA ASP A 104 11.68 -4.16 23.56
C ASP A 104 13.20 -4.17 23.89
N LYS A 105 13.61 -5.05 24.79
CA LYS A 105 15.01 -5.20 25.23
C LYS A 105 16.01 -5.55 24.13
N ASN A 106 15.53 -6.01 22.98
CA ASN A 106 16.34 -6.36 21.81
C ASN A 106 16.33 -5.25 20.75
N GLY A 107 15.73 -4.08 21.05
CA GLY A 107 15.59 -2.97 20.13
C GLY A 107 14.45 -3.13 19.12
N GLY A 108 13.60 -4.12 19.27
CA GLY A 108 12.41 -4.30 18.44
C GLY A 108 11.35 -3.23 18.74
N HIS A 109 10.84 -2.57 17.70
CA HIS A 109 9.80 -1.56 17.82
C HIS A 109 8.41 -2.19 17.62
N TRP A 110 7.52 -1.97 18.58
CA TRP A 110 6.18 -2.55 18.63
C TRP A 110 5.12 -1.48 18.76
N ARG A 111 3.99 -1.69 18.08
CA ARG A 111 2.80 -0.86 18.21
C ARG A 111 1.56 -1.71 18.36
N ALA A 112 0.52 -1.15 18.95
CA ALA A 112 -0.77 -1.82 19.12
C ALA A 112 -1.90 -0.95 18.56
N TYR A 113 -2.89 -1.59 17.93
CA TYR A 113 -4.10 -0.97 17.45
C TYR A 113 -5.34 -1.66 18.03
N SER A 114 -6.39 -0.89 18.26
CA SER A 114 -7.71 -1.45 18.53
C SER A 114 -8.13 -2.35 17.37
N PHE A 115 -8.71 -3.50 17.69
CA PHE A 115 -9.25 -4.40 16.66
C PHE A 115 -10.55 -3.82 16.10
N ILE A 116 -10.68 -3.81 14.78
CA ILE A 116 -11.90 -3.41 14.09
C ILE A 116 -12.68 -4.69 13.78
N ASP A 117 -13.80 -4.87 14.47
CA ASP A 117 -14.67 -6.04 14.31
C ASP A 117 -15.62 -5.90 13.12
N ARG A 118 -16.25 -7.00 12.71
CA ARG A 118 -17.21 -7.06 11.58
C ARG A 118 -16.70 -6.40 10.29
N ALA A 119 -15.39 -6.50 10.07
CA ALA A 119 -14.72 -6.01 8.87
C ALA A 119 -13.49 -6.86 8.59
N ARG A 120 -13.18 -7.03 7.31
CA ARG A 120 -12.01 -7.78 6.85
C ARG A 120 -11.39 -7.20 5.61
N SER A 121 -10.12 -7.50 5.41
CA SER A 121 -9.42 -7.25 4.14
C SER A 121 -9.52 -8.48 3.23
N TYR A 122 -9.32 -8.26 1.93
CA TYR A 122 -9.30 -9.29 0.91
C TYR A 122 -8.05 -9.16 0.06
N ASP A 123 -7.43 -10.28 -0.31
CA ASP A 123 -6.18 -10.28 -1.08
C ASP A 123 -6.40 -10.02 -2.57
N SER A 124 -7.61 -10.23 -3.08
CA SER A 124 -7.96 -10.02 -4.50
C SER A 124 -9.32 -9.36 -4.65
N VAL A 125 -9.48 -8.61 -5.74
CA VAL A 125 -10.75 -8.02 -6.15
C VAL A 125 -11.42 -8.96 -7.14
N GLU A 126 -12.66 -9.34 -6.86
CA GLU A 126 -13.43 -10.24 -7.71
C GLU A 126 -14.52 -9.50 -8.52
N ARG A 127 -14.97 -8.35 -8.02
CA ARG A 127 -16.11 -7.61 -8.59
C ARG A 127 -15.86 -6.11 -8.61
N PRO A 128 -16.40 -5.40 -9.62
CA PRO A 128 -16.26 -3.94 -9.72
C PRO A 128 -16.75 -3.16 -8.49
N GLU A 129 -17.76 -3.66 -7.78
CA GLU A 129 -18.28 -3.02 -6.58
C GLU A 129 -17.22 -2.96 -5.47
N GLN A 130 -16.39 -3.99 -5.34
CA GLN A 130 -15.28 -4.01 -4.37
C GLN A 130 -14.21 -3.00 -4.76
N ALA A 131 -13.87 -2.90 -6.07
CA ALA A 131 -12.95 -1.91 -6.60
C ALA A 131 -13.44 -0.48 -6.31
N LEU A 132 -14.74 -0.22 -6.52
CA LEU A 132 -15.38 1.06 -6.24
C LEU A 132 -15.24 1.41 -4.74
N GLN A 133 -15.54 0.47 -3.85
CA GLN A 133 -15.47 0.70 -2.40
C GLN A 133 -14.04 0.96 -1.91
N ALA A 134 -13.05 0.24 -2.44
CA ALA A 134 -11.65 0.50 -2.12
C ALA A 134 -11.22 1.89 -2.59
N ALA A 135 -11.57 2.26 -3.82
CA ALA A 135 -11.24 3.57 -4.38
C ALA A 135 -11.91 4.73 -3.60
N ARG A 136 -13.17 4.55 -3.17
CA ARG A 136 -13.88 5.50 -2.27
C ARG A 136 -13.12 5.66 -0.94
N ALA A 137 -12.68 4.56 -0.35
CA ALA A 137 -11.96 4.58 0.92
C ALA A 137 -10.62 5.32 0.80
N PHE A 138 -9.80 5.02 -0.23
CA PHE A 138 -8.54 5.73 -0.44
C PHE A 138 -8.73 7.19 -0.84
N GLY A 139 -9.71 7.50 -1.69
CA GLY A 139 -10.03 8.89 -2.03
C GLY A 139 -10.51 9.70 -0.81
N MET A 140 -11.33 9.09 0.06
CA MET A 140 -11.74 9.71 1.33
C MET A 140 -10.56 9.89 2.28
N PHE A 141 -9.68 8.90 2.38
CA PHE A 141 -8.45 8.98 3.18
C PHE A 141 -7.58 10.18 2.78
N GLN A 142 -7.29 10.33 1.49
CA GLN A 142 -6.52 11.48 0.99
C GLN A 142 -7.24 12.81 1.23
N LYS A 143 -8.56 12.87 1.00
CA LYS A 143 -9.36 14.06 1.25
C LYS A 143 -9.32 14.50 2.71
N LEU A 144 -9.45 13.55 3.64
CA LEU A 144 -9.40 13.83 5.07
C LEU A 144 -8.02 14.28 5.55
N LEU A 145 -6.96 13.92 4.82
CA LEU A 145 -5.58 14.33 5.13
C LEU A 145 -5.12 15.58 4.37
N ALA A 146 -5.95 16.14 3.48
CA ALA A 146 -5.56 17.28 2.65
C ALA A 146 -5.20 18.54 3.45
N ASP A 147 -5.70 18.66 4.68
CA ASP A 147 -5.45 19.79 5.59
C ASP A 147 -4.74 19.36 6.89
N ILE A 148 -4.00 18.24 6.86
CA ILE A 148 -3.21 17.81 8.04
C ILE A 148 -2.22 18.93 8.42
N PRO A 149 -2.16 19.33 9.71
CA PRO A 149 -1.34 20.48 10.12
C PRO A 149 0.15 20.24 9.90
N ALA A 150 0.90 21.31 9.64
CA ALA A 150 2.36 21.30 9.63
C ALA A 150 2.95 20.73 10.95
N PRO A 151 4.19 20.24 10.93
CA PRO A 151 5.12 20.19 9.80
C PRO A 151 4.79 19.10 8.76
N ARG A 152 5.48 19.13 7.60
CA ARG A 152 5.43 18.05 6.60
C ARG A 152 5.70 16.70 7.27
N LEU A 153 5.03 15.62 6.82
CA LEU A 153 5.32 14.26 7.27
C LEU A 153 6.73 13.82 6.82
N HIS A 154 7.30 12.90 7.56
CA HIS A 154 8.59 12.30 7.21
C HIS A 154 8.47 11.40 5.98
N ASP A 155 9.52 11.34 5.17
CA ASP A 155 9.66 10.31 4.13
C ASP A 155 10.08 9.00 4.81
N THR A 156 9.12 8.08 5.01
CA THR A 156 9.39 6.78 5.66
C THR A 156 10.26 5.88 4.80
N ILE A 157 10.13 5.98 3.49
CA ILE A 157 11.02 5.37 2.49
C ILE A 157 11.37 6.47 1.47
N PRO A 158 12.57 7.05 1.52
CA PRO A 158 12.98 8.07 0.58
C PRO A 158 12.86 7.61 -0.89
N ASP A 159 12.41 8.52 -1.75
CA ASP A 159 12.28 8.28 -3.20
C ASP A 159 11.40 7.07 -3.56
N PHE A 160 10.36 6.78 -2.77
CA PHE A 160 9.57 5.55 -2.90
C PHE A 160 9.01 5.37 -4.31
N HIS A 161 8.30 6.38 -4.84
CA HIS A 161 7.77 6.42 -6.22
C HIS A 161 8.53 7.42 -7.12
N HIS A 162 9.85 7.55 -6.93
CA HIS A 162 10.67 8.35 -7.82
C HIS A 162 11.11 7.51 -9.03
N THR A 163 10.20 7.32 -9.99
CA THR A 163 10.41 6.43 -11.15
C THR A 163 11.73 6.67 -11.90
N PRO A 164 12.19 7.94 -12.14
CA PRO A 164 13.51 8.16 -12.77
C PRO A 164 14.67 7.56 -11.99
N LYS A 165 14.65 7.63 -10.65
CA LYS A 165 15.71 7.01 -9.82
C LYS A 165 15.63 5.49 -9.84
N ARG A 166 14.41 4.93 -9.87
CA ARG A 166 14.21 3.48 -10.05
C ARG A 166 14.73 3.02 -11.41
N PHE A 167 14.47 3.81 -12.45
CA PHE A 167 14.99 3.52 -13.80
C PHE A 167 16.52 3.61 -13.86
N ALA A 168 17.13 4.63 -13.28
CA ALA A 168 18.59 4.72 -13.18
C ALA A 168 19.21 3.56 -12.38
N ALA A 169 18.49 3.01 -11.39
CA ALA A 169 18.93 1.80 -10.69
C ALA A 169 18.89 0.57 -11.61
N LEU A 170 17.86 0.45 -12.45
CA LEU A 170 17.78 -0.60 -13.49
C LEU A 170 18.98 -0.50 -14.46
N GLU A 171 19.29 0.71 -14.98
CA GLU A 171 20.40 0.90 -15.90
C GLU A 171 21.74 0.46 -15.27
N ARG A 172 21.94 0.77 -13.98
CA ARG A 172 23.13 0.28 -13.26
C ARG A 172 23.14 -1.24 -13.10
N ALA A 173 21.98 -1.84 -12.79
CA ALA A 173 21.88 -3.29 -12.66
C ALA A 173 22.14 -4.03 -13.98
N ILE A 174 21.65 -3.47 -15.11
CA ILE A 174 21.95 -3.99 -16.47
C ILE A 174 23.45 -3.92 -16.76
N ALA A 175 24.09 -2.78 -16.50
CA ALA A 175 25.50 -2.57 -16.77
C ALA A 175 26.41 -3.45 -15.89
N ALA A 176 26.02 -3.68 -14.64
CA ALA A 176 26.80 -4.50 -13.70
C ALA A 176 26.59 -6.01 -13.90
N ASP A 177 25.38 -6.43 -14.26
CA ASP A 177 24.92 -7.82 -14.45
C ASP A 177 25.56 -8.82 -13.46
N VAL A 178 25.57 -8.48 -12.19
CA VAL A 178 26.30 -9.20 -11.13
C VAL A 178 25.90 -10.67 -10.99
N ALA A 179 24.69 -11.00 -11.43
CA ALA A 179 24.16 -12.36 -11.41
C ALA A 179 24.28 -13.07 -12.77
N ASN A 180 24.83 -12.43 -13.81
CA ASN A 180 24.93 -12.93 -15.19
C ASN A 180 23.56 -13.33 -15.77
N ARG A 181 22.53 -12.52 -15.54
CA ARG A 181 21.12 -12.80 -15.90
C ARG A 181 20.57 -11.88 -16.99
N ALA A 182 21.33 -10.87 -17.46
CA ALA A 182 20.85 -9.91 -18.46
C ALA A 182 20.44 -10.59 -19.77
N VAL A 183 21.15 -11.63 -20.18
CA VAL A 183 20.80 -12.38 -21.39
C VAL A 183 19.45 -13.10 -21.29
N LEU A 184 19.05 -13.52 -20.07
CA LEU A 184 17.77 -14.18 -19.80
C LEU A 184 16.58 -13.21 -19.78
N ALA A 185 16.86 -11.92 -19.53
CA ALA A 185 15.86 -10.86 -19.42
C ALA A 185 15.97 -9.85 -20.58
N LYS A 186 16.58 -10.22 -21.69
CA LYS A 186 16.79 -9.31 -22.82
C LYS A 186 15.51 -8.65 -23.32
N PRO A 187 14.39 -9.39 -23.55
CA PRO A 187 13.13 -8.76 -23.98
C PRO A 187 12.59 -7.75 -22.96
N GLU A 188 12.68 -8.06 -21.67
CA GLU A 188 12.19 -7.19 -20.58
C GLU A 188 13.08 -5.94 -20.44
N ILE A 189 14.38 -6.06 -20.65
CA ILE A 189 15.31 -4.92 -20.69
C ILE A 189 14.96 -4.00 -21.87
N GLU A 190 14.78 -4.55 -23.07
CA GLU A 190 14.38 -3.78 -24.26
C GLU A 190 13.03 -3.08 -24.08
N PHE A 191 12.05 -3.78 -23.48
CA PHE A 191 10.76 -3.23 -23.13
C PHE A 191 10.89 -2.02 -22.18
N ALA A 192 11.70 -2.15 -21.13
CA ALA A 192 11.93 -1.08 -20.18
C ALA A 192 12.64 0.12 -20.83
N LEU A 193 13.73 -0.11 -21.57
CA LEU A 193 14.52 0.95 -22.20
C LEU A 193 13.71 1.76 -23.20
N SER A 194 12.80 1.13 -23.97
CA SER A 194 11.94 1.81 -24.93
C SER A 194 10.92 2.76 -24.28
N ARG A 195 10.65 2.61 -22.98
CA ARG A 195 9.68 3.43 -22.20
C ARG A 195 10.33 4.42 -21.24
N ARG A 196 11.63 4.66 -21.36
CA ARG A 196 12.37 5.60 -20.50
C ARG A 196 11.73 6.97 -20.39
N SER A 197 11.25 7.52 -21.52
CA SER A 197 10.68 8.88 -21.57
C SER A 197 9.44 9.08 -20.69
N MET A 198 8.72 8.01 -20.34
CA MET A 198 7.53 8.13 -19.48
C MET A 198 7.87 8.30 -17.99
N THR A 199 9.09 8.01 -17.57
CA THR A 199 9.46 7.92 -16.15
C THR A 199 9.34 9.24 -15.39
N SER A 200 9.55 10.39 -16.03
CA SER A 200 9.50 11.71 -15.40
C SER A 200 8.15 12.44 -15.56
N VAL A 201 7.22 11.91 -16.34
CA VAL A 201 5.98 12.62 -16.75
C VAL A 201 5.18 13.16 -15.55
N LEU A 202 5.00 12.37 -14.48
CA LEU A 202 4.26 12.86 -13.29
C LEU A 202 5.06 13.91 -12.51
N LEU A 203 6.38 13.78 -12.44
CA LEU A 203 7.24 14.76 -11.74
C LEU A 203 7.32 16.08 -12.51
N ASP A 204 7.33 16.02 -13.85
CA ASP A 204 7.40 17.20 -14.72
C ASP A 204 6.04 17.91 -14.85
N ALA A 205 4.95 17.27 -14.45
CA ALA A 205 3.59 17.80 -14.56
C ALA A 205 3.27 18.93 -13.55
N GLY A 206 4.17 19.23 -12.60
CA GLY A 206 3.98 20.30 -11.62
C GLY A 206 2.81 20.06 -10.66
N LEU A 207 2.50 18.80 -10.36
CA LEU A 207 1.39 18.42 -9.48
C LEU A 207 1.70 18.79 -8.01
N PRO A 208 0.68 19.14 -7.21
CA PRO A 208 0.88 19.45 -5.81
C PRO A 208 1.28 18.21 -5.01
N GLU A 209 2.19 18.39 -4.05
CA GLU A 209 2.48 17.38 -3.04
C GLU A 209 1.26 17.19 -2.13
N ARG A 210 0.91 15.94 -1.86
CA ARG A 210 -0.19 15.52 -0.99
C ARG A 210 0.32 14.55 0.07
N VAL A 211 -0.48 14.26 1.07
CA VAL A 211 -0.27 13.07 1.89
C VAL A 211 -0.90 11.89 1.17
N THR A 212 -0.09 10.91 0.85
CA THR A 212 -0.47 9.72 0.08
C THR A 212 -0.21 8.46 0.89
N HIS A 213 -0.94 7.40 0.58
CA HIS A 213 -0.74 6.10 1.21
C HIS A 213 0.47 5.36 0.64
N ASN A 214 0.69 5.48 -0.67
CA ASN A 214 1.78 4.89 -1.47
C ASN A 214 1.81 3.35 -1.55
N ASP A 215 0.85 2.66 -0.95
CA ASP A 215 0.67 1.20 -1.08
C ASP A 215 -0.83 0.88 -1.06
N THR A 216 -1.56 1.36 -2.08
CA THR A 216 -3.02 1.32 -2.14
C THR A 216 -3.57 0.01 -2.68
N LYS A 217 -2.99 -1.09 -2.22
CA LYS A 217 -3.49 -2.43 -2.49
C LYS A 217 -4.88 -2.65 -1.86
N PHE A 218 -5.67 -3.49 -2.49
CA PHE A 218 -7.01 -3.80 -2.01
C PHE A 218 -7.04 -4.36 -0.58
N ASN A 219 -6.04 -5.16 -0.20
CA ASN A 219 -5.94 -5.71 1.15
C ASN A 219 -5.57 -4.66 2.23
N ASN A 220 -5.30 -3.42 1.84
CA ASN A 220 -5.09 -2.30 2.75
C ASN A 220 -6.38 -1.48 2.99
N VAL A 221 -7.55 -2.03 2.63
CA VAL A 221 -8.87 -1.52 2.99
C VAL A 221 -9.66 -2.61 3.70
N LEU A 222 -10.23 -2.28 4.86
CA LEU A 222 -11.22 -3.12 5.51
C LEU A 222 -12.59 -2.84 4.92
N LEU A 223 -13.25 -3.91 4.44
CA LEU A 223 -14.64 -3.86 4.02
C LEU A 223 -15.55 -4.35 5.15
N ASP A 224 -16.65 -3.64 5.37
CA ASP A 224 -17.70 -4.03 6.32
C ASP A 224 -18.35 -5.35 5.89
N ASP A 225 -18.50 -6.29 6.83
CA ASP A 225 -19.02 -7.64 6.56
C ASP A 225 -20.49 -7.66 6.15
N GLU A 226 -21.28 -6.65 6.53
CA GLU A 226 -22.71 -6.59 6.26
C GLU A 226 -23.01 -5.78 4.99
N THR A 227 -22.35 -4.62 4.83
CA THR A 227 -22.64 -3.67 3.74
C THR A 227 -21.68 -3.77 2.57
N GLY A 228 -20.49 -4.34 2.77
CA GLY A 228 -19.40 -4.34 1.79
C GLY A 228 -18.75 -2.96 1.59
N GLU A 229 -19.11 -1.95 2.40
CA GLU A 229 -18.50 -0.62 2.35
C GLU A 229 -17.03 -0.65 2.75
N GLY A 230 -16.17 0.09 2.02
CA GLY A 230 -14.79 0.34 2.43
C GLY A 230 -14.75 1.30 3.61
N ILE A 231 -14.49 0.79 4.81
CA ILE A 231 -14.67 1.56 6.05
C ILE A 231 -13.39 2.09 6.67
N CYS A 232 -12.26 1.40 6.49
CA CYS A 232 -10.99 1.81 7.11
C CYS A 232 -9.81 1.48 6.22
N VAL A 233 -8.95 2.45 5.99
CA VAL A 233 -7.64 2.26 5.37
C VAL A 233 -6.64 1.84 6.45
N ILE A 234 -5.88 0.79 6.19
CA ILE A 234 -4.90 0.20 7.11
C ILE A 234 -3.50 0.17 6.49
N ASP A 235 -2.51 -0.28 7.25
CA ASP A 235 -1.09 -0.37 6.85
C ASP A 235 -0.47 1.00 6.48
N LEU A 236 -0.43 1.89 7.47
CA LEU A 236 -0.04 3.30 7.31
C LEU A 236 1.49 3.54 7.23
N ASP A 237 2.30 2.51 7.06
CA ASP A 237 3.77 2.59 7.13
C ASP A 237 4.40 3.37 5.98
N THR A 238 3.73 3.39 4.85
CA THR A 238 4.13 4.12 3.65
C THR A 238 3.42 5.47 3.51
N VAL A 239 2.64 5.88 4.53
CA VAL A 239 1.97 7.18 4.50
C VAL A 239 2.98 8.30 4.69
N MET A 240 3.22 9.03 3.60
CA MET A 240 4.19 10.11 3.52
C MET A 240 3.80 11.08 2.39
N PRO A 241 4.51 12.21 2.22
CA PRO A 241 4.26 13.09 1.09
C PRO A 241 4.51 12.41 -0.26
N GLY A 242 3.62 12.69 -1.23
CA GLY A 242 3.69 12.14 -2.57
C GLY A 242 2.70 12.83 -3.52
N LEU A 243 2.46 12.23 -4.68
CA LEU A 243 1.45 12.68 -5.62
C LEU A 243 0.18 11.83 -5.49
N ALA A 244 -1.00 12.44 -5.45
CA ALA A 244 -2.27 11.70 -5.42
C ALA A 244 -2.38 10.64 -6.55
N ALA A 245 -1.75 10.93 -7.68
CA ALA A 245 -1.65 10.03 -8.81
C ALA A 245 -0.92 8.71 -8.50
N TYR A 246 0.01 8.68 -7.53
CA TYR A 246 0.68 7.43 -7.16
C TYR A 246 -0.30 6.44 -6.53
N ASP A 247 -1.14 6.91 -5.62
CA ASP A 247 -2.16 6.08 -4.98
C ASP A 247 -3.17 5.55 -6.01
N PHE A 248 -3.67 6.42 -6.88
CA PHE A 248 -4.58 5.97 -7.93
C PHE A 248 -3.91 4.97 -8.88
N GLY A 249 -2.66 5.22 -9.24
CA GLY A 249 -1.87 4.33 -10.09
C GLY A 249 -1.67 2.94 -9.49
N ASP A 250 -1.41 2.88 -8.19
CA ASP A 250 -1.22 1.59 -7.51
C ASP A 250 -2.55 0.82 -7.35
N MET A 251 -3.67 1.53 -7.12
CA MET A 251 -5.00 0.90 -7.20
C MET A 251 -5.26 0.29 -8.58
N VAL A 252 -4.93 0.99 -9.67
CA VAL A 252 -5.09 0.44 -11.02
C VAL A 252 -4.24 -0.82 -11.19
N ARG A 253 -2.98 -0.77 -10.80
CA ARG A 253 -2.05 -1.90 -10.89
C ARG A 253 -2.57 -3.15 -10.17
N THR A 254 -3.04 -2.99 -8.94
CA THR A 254 -3.38 -4.10 -8.05
C THR A 254 -4.81 -4.62 -8.21
N THR A 255 -5.69 -3.82 -8.81
CA THR A 255 -7.13 -4.12 -8.82
C THR A 255 -7.65 -4.48 -10.21
N THR A 256 -7.01 -3.99 -11.28
CA THR A 256 -7.58 -4.15 -12.64
C THR A 256 -7.23 -5.47 -13.33
N SER A 257 -6.32 -6.27 -12.78
CA SER A 257 -6.04 -7.62 -13.27
C SER A 257 -6.38 -8.64 -12.21
N THR A 258 -7.02 -9.75 -12.61
CA THR A 258 -7.29 -10.90 -11.73
C THR A 258 -6.14 -11.90 -11.72
N ALA A 259 -5.12 -11.73 -12.56
CA ALA A 259 -3.94 -12.56 -12.57
C ALA A 259 -3.10 -12.32 -11.31
N GLN A 260 -2.46 -13.38 -10.82
CA GLN A 260 -1.50 -13.26 -9.70
C GLN A 260 -0.30 -12.40 -10.13
N GLU A 261 0.39 -11.78 -9.16
CA GLU A 261 1.55 -10.92 -9.43
C GLU A 261 2.67 -11.65 -10.17
N ASP A 262 2.78 -12.96 -10.00
CA ASP A 262 3.78 -13.84 -10.62
C ASP A 262 3.17 -14.83 -11.65
N GLU A 263 2.03 -14.49 -12.26
CA GLU A 263 1.35 -15.32 -13.26
C GLU A 263 2.27 -15.62 -14.45
N ARG A 264 2.44 -16.89 -14.73
CA ARG A 264 3.33 -17.33 -15.83
C ARG A 264 2.61 -17.42 -17.16
N ASP A 265 1.30 -17.63 -17.15
CA ASP A 265 0.47 -17.57 -18.35
C ASP A 265 0.04 -16.13 -18.61
N LEU A 266 0.87 -15.40 -19.35
CA LEU A 266 0.66 -13.99 -19.64
C LEU A 266 -0.62 -13.72 -20.44
N SER A 267 -1.26 -14.72 -21.05
CA SER A 267 -2.54 -14.55 -21.70
C SER A 267 -3.70 -14.19 -20.75
N LYS A 268 -3.53 -14.51 -19.45
CA LYS A 268 -4.47 -14.14 -18.38
C LYS A 268 -4.29 -12.73 -17.86
N VAL A 269 -3.15 -12.10 -18.15
CA VAL A 269 -2.82 -10.77 -17.64
C VAL A 269 -3.43 -9.72 -18.55
N THR A 270 -4.51 -9.11 -18.08
CA THR A 270 -5.20 -8.06 -18.82
C THR A 270 -5.83 -7.03 -17.88
N MET A 271 -5.80 -5.77 -18.27
CA MET A 271 -6.53 -4.70 -17.60
C MET A 271 -8.02 -4.80 -17.92
N GLN A 272 -8.81 -5.10 -16.88
CA GLN A 272 -10.27 -5.17 -17.01
C GLN A 272 -10.88 -3.78 -16.89
N PHE A 273 -11.42 -3.29 -17.99
CA PHE A 273 -11.95 -1.93 -18.06
C PHE A 273 -13.08 -1.66 -17.05
N ALA A 274 -13.92 -2.65 -16.75
CA ALA A 274 -14.99 -2.50 -15.74
C ALA A 274 -14.43 -2.23 -14.33
N MET A 275 -13.30 -2.85 -13.99
CA MET A 275 -12.60 -2.57 -12.73
C MET A 275 -12.02 -1.15 -12.72
N PHE A 276 -11.38 -0.73 -13.83
CA PHE A 276 -10.86 0.64 -13.97
C PHE A 276 -12.00 1.67 -13.85
N GLU A 277 -13.13 1.45 -14.54
CA GLU A 277 -14.29 2.35 -14.42
C GLU A 277 -14.79 2.46 -12.98
N ALA A 278 -14.87 1.35 -12.26
CA ALA A 278 -15.27 1.33 -10.86
C ALA A 278 -14.30 2.11 -9.97
N LEU A 279 -12.97 1.96 -10.21
CA LEU A 279 -11.94 2.73 -9.51
C LEU A 279 -12.10 4.24 -9.75
N VAL A 280 -12.23 4.67 -11.01
CA VAL A 280 -12.40 6.10 -11.35
C VAL A 280 -13.63 6.67 -10.68
N ARG A 281 -14.78 5.98 -10.77
CA ARG A 281 -16.04 6.42 -10.14
C ARG A 281 -15.91 6.56 -8.64
N GLY A 282 -15.42 5.52 -7.98
CA GLY A 282 -15.26 5.52 -6.51
C GLY A 282 -14.26 6.56 -6.03
N TYR A 283 -13.13 6.70 -6.71
CA TYR A 283 -12.10 7.66 -6.34
C TYR A 283 -12.57 9.10 -6.54
N LEU A 284 -13.12 9.44 -7.71
CA LEU A 284 -13.58 10.80 -8.00
C LEU A 284 -14.81 11.20 -7.19
N GLU A 285 -15.65 10.26 -6.76
CA GLU A 285 -16.78 10.54 -5.87
C GLU A 285 -16.29 11.17 -4.54
N THR A 286 -15.18 10.72 -4.01
CA THR A 286 -14.65 11.19 -2.72
C THR A 286 -13.50 12.18 -2.86
N ALA A 287 -12.60 11.96 -3.82
CA ALA A 287 -11.41 12.77 -4.05
C ALA A 287 -11.64 13.91 -5.06
N GLY A 288 -12.62 13.79 -5.95
CA GLY A 288 -12.79 14.72 -7.09
C GLY A 288 -12.94 16.19 -6.71
N GLY A 289 -13.44 16.48 -5.49
CA GLY A 289 -13.62 17.85 -5.01
C GLY A 289 -12.33 18.55 -4.54
N PHE A 290 -11.29 17.79 -4.17
CA PHE A 290 -10.01 18.37 -3.73
C PHE A 290 -8.89 18.27 -4.76
N LEU A 291 -9.01 17.37 -5.75
CA LEU A 291 -8.05 17.22 -6.81
C LEU A 291 -8.12 18.40 -7.79
N THR A 292 -6.95 18.86 -8.24
CA THR A 292 -6.85 19.85 -9.34
C THR A 292 -7.23 19.20 -10.69
N LYS A 293 -7.46 20.03 -11.70
CA LYS A 293 -7.70 19.53 -13.06
C LYS A 293 -6.49 18.78 -13.62
N GLU A 294 -5.29 19.23 -13.28
CA GLU A 294 -4.03 18.63 -13.68
C GLU A 294 -3.84 17.25 -13.05
N GLU A 295 -4.17 17.10 -11.76
CA GLU A 295 -4.15 15.80 -11.09
C GLU A 295 -5.13 14.81 -11.74
N LYS A 296 -6.35 15.25 -12.07
CA LYS A 296 -7.35 14.40 -12.74
C LYS A 296 -6.91 13.92 -14.12
N LYS A 297 -6.29 14.80 -14.93
CA LYS A 297 -5.81 14.45 -16.28
C LYS A 297 -4.78 13.33 -16.31
N VAL A 298 -4.01 13.15 -15.24
CA VAL A 298 -2.95 12.14 -15.20
C VAL A 298 -3.37 10.81 -14.56
N LEU A 299 -4.61 10.68 -14.08
CA LEU A 299 -5.06 9.47 -13.38
C LEU A 299 -4.93 8.20 -14.24
N ALA A 300 -5.37 8.24 -15.50
CA ALA A 300 -5.23 7.09 -16.38
C ALA A 300 -3.75 6.72 -16.62
N PHE A 301 -2.92 7.73 -16.89
CA PHE A 301 -1.48 7.55 -17.08
C PHE A 301 -0.78 7.00 -15.83
N SER A 302 -1.22 7.39 -14.63
CA SER A 302 -0.57 6.94 -13.38
C SER A 302 -0.64 5.43 -13.20
N GLY A 303 -1.74 4.79 -13.65
CA GLY A 303 -1.87 3.32 -13.65
C GLY A 303 -0.77 2.65 -14.47
N LYS A 304 -0.50 3.18 -15.67
CA LYS A 304 0.59 2.71 -16.52
C LYS A 304 1.95 2.91 -15.87
N LEU A 305 2.20 4.12 -15.33
CA LEU A 305 3.50 4.46 -14.76
C LEU A 305 3.83 3.62 -13.52
N ILE A 306 2.92 3.47 -12.57
CA ILE A 306 3.18 2.71 -11.34
C ILE A 306 3.32 1.22 -11.65
N THR A 307 2.53 0.67 -12.58
CA THR A 307 2.69 -0.71 -13.05
C THR A 307 4.08 -0.91 -13.66
N PHE A 308 4.51 0.01 -14.50
CA PHE A 308 5.85 -0.02 -15.09
C PHE A 308 6.94 0.08 -14.02
N GLU A 309 6.80 1.01 -13.05
CA GLU A 309 7.76 1.19 -11.97
C GLU A 309 7.97 -0.08 -11.16
N ILE A 310 6.89 -0.77 -10.80
CA ILE A 310 6.98 -2.03 -10.06
C ILE A 310 7.64 -3.12 -10.93
N GLY A 311 7.32 -3.16 -12.23
CA GLY A 311 7.98 -4.08 -13.17
C GLY A 311 9.49 -3.87 -13.24
N ILE A 312 9.97 -2.63 -13.38
CA ILE A 312 11.41 -2.34 -13.40
C ILE A 312 12.09 -2.58 -12.07
N ARG A 313 11.38 -2.48 -10.93
CA ARG A 313 11.94 -2.84 -9.61
C ARG A 313 12.15 -4.35 -9.49
N PHE A 314 11.21 -5.17 -9.96
CA PHE A 314 11.40 -6.63 -10.03
C PHE A 314 12.55 -7.01 -10.97
N LEU A 315 12.66 -6.36 -12.14
CA LEU A 315 13.75 -6.59 -13.08
C LEU A 315 15.09 -6.21 -12.48
N THR A 316 15.17 -5.07 -11.81
CA THR A 316 16.40 -4.62 -11.12
C THR A 316 16.85 -5.64 -10.08
N ASP A 317 15.92 -6.14 -9.27
CA ASP A 317 16.24 -7.13 -8.24
C ASP A 317 16.65 -8.47 -8.82
N PHE A 318 15.99 -8.94 -9.88
CA PHE A 318 16.39 -10.14 -10.63
C PHE A 318 17.83 -10.04 -11.14
N LEU A 319 18.20 -8.92 -11.75
CA LEU A 319 19.56 -8.68 -12.26
C LEU A 319 20.58 -8.52 -11.12
N SER A 320 20.14 -8.09 -9.95
CA SER A 320 20.96 -7.94 -8.73
C SER A 320 21.10 -9.23 -7.91
N GLY A 321 20.47 -10.33 -8.34
CA GLY A 321 20.54 -11.63 -7.66
C GLY A 321 19.45 -11.89 -6.61
N ASP A 322 18.28 -11.24 -6.71
CA ASP A 322 17.12 -11.42 -5.85
C ASP A 322 17.40 -11.06 -4.37
N VAL A 323 17.95 -9.88 -4.13
CA VAL A 323 18.42 -9.43 -2.81
C VAL A 323 17.38 -8.59 -2.03
N TYR A 324 16.38 -8.03 -2.71
CA TYR A 324 15.42 -7.11 -2.12
C TYR A 324 14.05 -7.79 -1.84
N PHE A 325 13.44 -8.38 -2.85
CA PHE A 325 12.14 -9.04 -2.70
C PHE A 325 12.29 -10.49 -2.26
N LYS A 326 11.39 -10.96 -1.40
CA LYS A 326 11.33 -12.39 -1.06
C LYS A 326 10.99 -13.19 -2.30
N VAL A 327 11.80 -14.19 -2.61
CA VAL A 327 11.57 -15.13 -3.71
C VAL A 327 11.32 -16.54 -3.17
N HIS A 328 10.46 -17.30 -3.85
CA HIS A 328 10.10 -18.66 -3.46
C HIS A 328 10.58 -19.70 -4.49
N ARG A 329 11.14 -19.24 -5.60
CA ARG A 329 11.65 -20.08 -6.68
C ARG A 329 12.63 -19.30 -7.55
N GLU A 330 13.42 -19.99 -8.34
CA GLU A 330 14.27 -19.39 -9.35
C GLU A 330 13.43 -18.61 -10.40
N GLY A 331 13.89 -17.44 -10.80
CA GLY A 331 13.22 -16.59 -11.78
C GLY A 331 11.94 -15.91 -11.30
N HIS A 332 11.61 -16.00 -10.00
CA HIS A 332 10.36 -15.45 -9.46
C HIS A 332 10.17 -13.95 -9.75
N ASN A 333 11.23 -13.13 -9.55
CA ASN A 333 11.17 -11.71 -9.86
C ASN A 333 11.09 -11.43 -11.36
N LEU A 334 11.65 -12.30 -12.21
CA LEU A 334 11.49 -12.17 -13.67
C LEU A 334 10.03 -12.46 -14.09
N ASP A 335 9.39 -13.46 -13.51
CA ASP A 335 7.97 -13.73 -13.78
C ASP A 335 7.09 -12.56 -13.31
N ARG A 336 7.36 -12.00 -12.13
CA ARG A 336 6.69 -10.78 -11.64
C ARG A 336 6.88 -9.60 -12.58
N CYS A 337 8.11 -9.37 -13.06
CA CYS A 337 8.39 -8.33 -14.05
C CYS A 337 7.54 -8.52 -15.33
N ARG A 338 7.50 -9.74 -15.86
CA ARG A 338 6.72 -10.09 -17.06
C ARG A 338 5.23 -9.81 -16.89
N THR A 339 4.69 -10.18 -15.74
CA THR A 339 3.28 -9.89 -15.39
C THR A 339 3.01 -8.38 -15.38
N GLN A 340 3.87 -7.59 -14.73
CA GLN A 340 3.71 -6.13 -14.72
C GLN A 340 3.83 -5.54 -16.12
N PHE A 341 4.82 -5.95 -16.91
CA PHE A 341 4.98 -5.42 -18.27
C PHE A 341 3.83 -5.83 -19.20
N LYS A 342 3.30 -7.03 -19.02
CA LYS A 342 2.10 -7.45 -19.74
C LYS A 342 0.88 -6.62 -19.37
N LEU A 343 0.73 -6.25 -18.11
CA LEU A 343 -0.32 -5.34 -17.66
C LEU A 343 -0.11 -3.93 -18.24
N VAL A 344 1.12 -3.43 -18.32
CA VAL A 344 1.44 -2.15 -19.00
C VAL A 344 0.98 -2.18 -20.45
N GLU A 345 1.29 -3.24 -21.22
CA GLU A 345 0.80 -3.40 -22.60
C GLU A 345 -0.73 -3.33 -22.70
N SER A 346 -1.41 -4.02 -21.77
CA SER A 346 -2.89 -4.03 -21.75
C SER A 346 -3.48 -2.66 -21.39
N ILE A 347 -2.81 -1.90 -20.52
CA ILE A 347 -3.20 -0.52 -20.20
C ILE A 347 -2.98 0.38 -21.43
N GLU A 348 -1.81 0.29 -22.09
CA GLU A 348 -1.49 1.07 -23.29
C GLU A 348 -2.52 0.89 -24.40
N GLN A 349 -3.00 -0.34 -24.62
CA GLN A 349 -4.03 -0.65 -25.60
C GLN A 349 -5.39 0.01 -25.31
N GLN A 350 -5.65 0.37 -24.05
CA GLN A 350 -6.91 0.93 -23.59
C GLN A 350 -6.79 2.39 -23.12
N GLU A 351 -5.60 2.98 -23.16
CA GLU A 351 -5.29 4.30 -22.57
C GLU A 351 -6.22 5.41 -23.08
N GLU A 352 -6.53 5.43 -24.37
CA GLU A 352 -7.44 6.42 -24.96
C GLU A 352 -8.86 6.33 -24.39
N ARG A 353 -9.35 5.10 -24.20
CA ARG A 353 -10.66 4.85 -23.58
C ARG A 353 -10.65 5.23 -22.11
N MET A 354 -9.55 4.94 -21.40
CA MET A 354 -9.37 5.30 -19.99
C MET A 354 -9.37 6.83 -19.82
N ASN A 355 -8.64 7.56 -20.65
CA ASN A 355 -8.61 9.03 -20.62
C ASN A 355 -9.99 9.63 -20.85
N ARG A 356 -10.73 9.17 -21.88
CA ARG A 356 -12.11 9.64 -22.15
C ARG A 356 -13.05 9.41 -20.96
N LEU A 357 -12.91 8.29 -20.25
CA LEU A 357 -13.70 8.03 -19.06
C LEU A 357 -13.37 9.02 -17.94
N VAL A 358 -12.08 9.22 -17.63
CA VAL A 358 -11.66 10.18 -16.60
C VAL A 358 -12.16 11.58 -16.94
N GLU A 359 -12.01 12.03 -18.17
CA GLU A 359 -12.50 13.35 -18.63
C GLU A 359 -14.03 13.50 -18.50
N SER A 360 -14.78 12.43 -18.72
CA SER A 360 -16.24 12.46 -18.61
C SER A 360 -16.77 12.52 -17.17
N LEU A 361 -15.96 12.13 -16.20
CA LEU A 361 -16.31 12.05 -14.77
C LEU A 361 -15.63 13.13 -13.90
N GLY A 362 -14.53 13.71 -14.37
CA GLY A 362 -13.69 14.68 -13.67
C GLY A 362 -13.99 16.11 -13.99
#